data_4d311f9aa484a94452889e71bf42490f
#
_entry.id   4d311f9aa484a94452889e71bf42490f
#
_cell.length_a   1.000
_cell.length_b   1.000
_cell.length_c   1.000
_cell.angle_alpha   90.00
_cell.angle_beta   90.00
_cell.angle_gamma   90.00
#
_symmetry.space_group_name_H-M   'P 1'
#
loop_
_entity.id
_entity.type
_entity.pdbx_description
1 polymer ?
#
loop_
_entity_poly.entity_id
_entity_poly.type
_entity_poly.pdbx_seq_one_letter_code
_entity_poly.pdbx_strand_id
1 'polypeptide(L)'
;NTYVVLGNYSAGALDDISAERKAKATQIIEKVGLVDCLYALLGNIDLAGVVQFPDNESALKASVELARMSGISFTTYPAVDADRFDEFVG
;
A
#
# COMPACT_ATOMS: atom_id res chain seq x y z
N ASN A 1 -8.28 -0.07 -10.68
CA ASN A 1 -8.37 -1.31 -9.90
C ASN A 1 -7.95 -1.04 -8.46
N THR A 2 -8.63 -1.68 -7.54
CA THR A 2 -8.42 -1.51 -6.11
C THR A 2 -7.42 -2.53 -5.59
N TYR A 3 -6.52 -2.06 -4.73
CA TYR A 3 -5.54 -2.92 -4.05
C TYR A 3 -5.53 -2.59 -2.57
N VAL A 4 -5.40 -3.62 -1.75
CA VAL A 4 -5.14 -3.49 -0.31
C VAL A 4 -3.64 -3.72 -0.11
N VAL A 5 -3.00 -2.77 0.55
CA VAL A 5 -1.56 -2.82 0.83
C VAL A 5 -1.36 -2.97 2.33
N LEU A 6 -0.60 -3.98 2.72
CA LEU A 6 -0.25 -4.22 4.12
C LEU A 6 1.26 -4.07 4.26
N GLY A 7 1.69 -3.40 5.32
CA GLY A 7 3.11 -3.12 5.52
C GLY A 7 3.59 -3.40 6.92
N ASN A 8 4.84 -3.83 7.02
CA ASN A 8 5.53 -4.03 8.29
C ASN A 8 6.85 -3.26 8.26
N TYR A 9 7.12 -2.53 9.33
CA TYR A 9 8.39 -1.82 9.49
C TYR A 9 9.50 -2.80 9.84
N SER A 10 10.67 -2.64 9.21
CA SER A 10 11.91 -3.14 9.78
C SER A 10 12.31 -2.27 10.98
N ALA A 11 13.25 -2.72 11.80
CA ALA A 11 13.74 -1.92 12.92
C ALA A 11 14.29 -0.56 12.45
N GLY A 12 15.08 -0.55 11.37
CA GLY A 12 15.60 0.69 10.79
C GLY A 12 14.51 1.59 10.23
N ALA A 13 13.52 1.01 9.55
CA ALA A 13 12.40 1.78 9.00
C ALA A 13 11.55 2.41 10.09
N LEU A 14 11.37 1.73 11.23
CA LEU A 14 10.64 2.27 12.37
C LEU A 14 11.36 3.51 12.96
N ASP A 15 12.68 3.47 13.03
CA ASP A 15 13.48 4.59 13.54
C ASP A 15 13.44 5.81 12.61
N ASP A 16 13.15 5.63 11.34
CA ASP A 16 13.16 6.68 10.32
C ASP A 16 11.75 7.22 10.00
N ILE A 17 10.78 7.03 10.87
CA ILE A 17 9.43 7.56 10.64
C ILE A 17 9.49 9.09 10.57
N SER A 18 8.93 9.64 9.49
CA SER A 18 8.88 11.09 9.28
C SER A 18 7.76 11.47 8.32
N ALA A 19 7.33 12.72 8.39
CA ALA A 19 6.37 13.27 7.44
C ALA A 19 6.96 13.33 6.03
N GLU A 20 8.26 13.58 5.91
CA GLU A 20 8.96 13.60 4.61
C GLU A 20 8.92 12.23 3.93
N ARG A 21 9.15 11.15 4.67
CA ARG A 21 9.09 9.79 4.13
C ARG A 21 7.67 9.45 3.66
N LYS A 22 6.66 9.82 4.45
CA LYS A 22 5.26 9.63 4.07
C LYS A 22 4.91 10.38 2.79
N ALA A 23 5.37 11.63 2.66
CA ALA A 23 5.15 12.42 1.46
C ALA A 23 5.80 11.79 0.22
N LYS A 24 7.02 11.28 0.35
CA LYS A 24 7.73 10.58 -0.74
C LYS A 24 6.99 9.30 -1.14
N ALA A 25 6.51 8.53 -0.17
CA ALA A 25 5.75 7.31 -0.42
C ALA A 25 4.47 7.62 -1.21
N THR A 26 3.74 8.65 -0.79
CA THR A 26 2.54 9.09 -1.49
C THR A 26 2.86 9.52 -2.93
N GLN A 27 3.94 10.25 -3.15
CA GLN A 27 4.37 10.67 -4.48
C GLN A 27 4.69 9.47 -5.39
N ILE A 28 5.31 8.44 -4.87
CA ILE A 28 5.63 7.22 -5.62
C ILE A 28 4.33 6.56 -6.12
N ILE A 29 3.36 6.43 -5.25
CA ILE A 29 2.06 5.84 -5.61
C ILE A 29 1.33 6.73 -6.60
N GLU A 30 1.30 8.02 -6.38
CA GLU A 30 0.55 8.97 -7.20
C GLU A 30 1.11 9.19 -8.60
N LYS A 31 2.33 8.74 -8.89
CA LYS A 31 2.85 8.72 -10.27
C LYS A 31 2.02 7.80 -11.16
N VAL A 32 1.45 6.74 -10.62
CA VAL A 32 0.76 5.70 -11.39
C VAL A 32 -0.63 5.38 -10.89
N GLY A 33 -1.06 5.95 -9.76
CA GLY A 33 -2.34 5.65 -9.14
C GLY A 33 -2.76 6.67 -8.12
N LEU A 34 -3.62 6.25 -7.18
CA LEU A 34 -4.16 7.08 -6.11
C LEU A 34 -4.13 6.35 -4.78
N VAL A 35 -3.89 7.10 -3.70
CA VAL A 35 -4.05 6.59 -2.33
C VAL A 35 -5.44 6.99 -1.84
N ASP A 36 -6.30 6.01 -1.58
CA ASP A 36 -7.63 6.28 -1.01
C ASP A 36 -7.54 6.50 0.49
N CYS A 37 -6.80 5.65 1.18
CA CYS A 37 -6.59 5.78 2.63
C CYS A 37 -5.33 5.03 3.06
N LEU A 38 -4.81 5.41 4.22
CA LEU A 38 -3.67 4.76 4.84
C LEU A 38 -3.83 4.85 6.34
N TYR A 39 -3.69 3.70 7.02
CA TYR A 39 -3.83 3.60 8.47
C TYR A 39 -2.58 3.00 9.09
N ALA A 40 -2.19 3.52 10.25
CA ALA A 40 -1.26 2.86 11.14
C ALA A 40 -2.04 1.93 12.04
N LEU A 41 -1.56 0.72 12.24
CA LEU A 41 -2.29 -0.32 12.96
C LEU A 41 -1.59 -0.72 14.26
N LEU A 42 -2.40 -1.16 15.20
CA LEU A 42 -1.94 -1.81 16.42
C LEU A 42 -2.12 -3.31 16.22
N GLY A 43 -1.02 -4.04 16.16
CA GLY A 43 -1.06 -5.48 15.92
C GLY A 43 0.21 -5.95 15.24
N ASN A 44 0.17 -7.11 14.61
CA ASN A 44 1.34 -7.67 13.92
C ASN A 44 1.53 -7.14 12.50
N ILE A 45 0.57 -6.41 11.97
CA ILE A 45 0.72 -5.63 10.75
C ILE A 45 0.75 -4.17 11.15
N ASP A 46 1.71 -3.40 10.66
CA ASP A 46 1.95 -2.03 11.11
C ASP A 46 1.18 -0.98 10.31
N LEU A 47 0.97 -1.24 9.03
CA LEU A 47 0.29 -0.31 8.12
C LEU A 47 -0.72 -1.05 7.25
N ALA A 48 -1.83 -0.40 6.96
CA ALA A 48 -2.79 -0.87 5.96
C ALA A 48 -3.29 0.31 5.15
N GLY A 49 -3.42 0.11 3.85
CA GLY A 49 -3.94 1.14 2.97
C GLY A 49 -4.76 0.57 1.83
N VAL A 50 -5.55 1.44 1.23
CA VAL A 50 -6.29 1.13 0.00
C VAL A 50 -5.81 2.09 -1.07
N VAL A 51 -5.40 1.53 -2.20
CA VAL A 51 -4.84 2.30 -3.30
C VAL A 51 -5.48 1.87 -4.61
N GLN A 52 -5.45 2.76 -5.59
CA GLN A 52 -5.94 2.49 -6.94
C GLN A 52 -4.77 2.49 -7.90
N PHE A 53 -4.64 1.44 -8.70
CA PHE A 53 -3.69 1.36 -9.81
C PHE A 53 -4.42 0.91 -11.08
N PRO A 54 -3.95 1.30 -12.26
CA PRO A 54 -4.59 0.88 -13.51
C PRO A 54 -4.43 -0.62 -13.79
N ASP A 55 -3.34 -1.22 -13.30
CA ASP A 55 -3.03 -2.64 -13.56
C ASP A 55 -2.06 -3.18 -12.51
N ASN A 56 -1.85 -4.50 -12.55
CA ASN A 56 -0.97 -5.20 -11.62
C ASN A 56 0.50 -4.82 -11.80
N GLU A 57 0.91 -4.52 -13.01
CA GLU A 57 2.29 -4.11 -13.30
C GLU A 57 2.63 -2.79 -12.61
N SER A 58 1.72 -1.81 -12.68
CA SER A 58 1.89 -0.53 -11.99
C SER A 58 1.92 -0.71 -10.48
N ALA A 59 1.05 -1.57 -9.94
CA ALA A 59 1.03 -1.89 -8.51
C ALA A 59 2.35 -2.52 -8.06
N LEU A 60 2.88 -3.44 -8.85
CA LEU A 60 4.14 -4.12 -8.55
C LEU A 60 5.32 -3.15 -8.57
N LYS A 61 5.38 -2.28 -9.58
CA LYS A 61 6.43 -1.25 -9.68
C LYS A 61 6.43 -0.33 -8.48
N ALA A 62 5.25 0.18 -8.10
CA ALA A 62 5.11 1.05 -6.94
C ALA A 62 5.53 0.35 -5.65
N SER A 63 5.12 -0.91 -5.47
CA SER A 63 5.48 -1.70 -4.29
C SER A 63 6.99 -1.89 -4.15
N VAL A 64 7.68 -2.17 -5.25
CA VAL A 64 9.14 -2.34 -5.25
C VAL A 64 9.83 -1.01 -4.92
N GLU A 65 9.41 0.09 -5.53
CA GLU A 65 9.97 1.41 -5.24
C GLU A 65 9.77 1.81 -3.78
N LEU A 66 8.58 1.57 -3.25
CA LEU A 66 8.26 1.86 -1.85
C LEU A 66 9.16 1.06 -0.91
N ALA A 67 9.34 -0.22 -1.16
CA ALA A 67 10.18 -1.07 -0.33
C ALA A 67 11.63 -0.61 -0.34
N ARG A 68 12.15 -0.26 -1.51
CA ARG A 68 13.53 0.24 -1.65
C ARG A 68 13.76 1.57 -0.95
N MET A 69 12.79 2.46 -1.03
CA MET A 69 12.88 3.80 -0.44
C MET A 69 12.75 3.78 1.08
N SER A 70 11.85 2.97 1.60
CA SER A 70 11.44 3.04 3.00
C SER A 70 11.99 1.94 3.91
N GLY A 71 12.41 0.81 3.35
CA GLY A 71 12.74 -0.38 4.13
C GLY A 71 11.52 -1.05 4.77
N ILE A 72 10.32 -0.65 4.36
CA ILE A 72 9.07 -1.25 4.81
C ILE A 72 8.75 -2.44 3.91
N SER A 73 8.41 -3.56 4.51
CA SER A 73 7.98 -4.75 3.78
C SER A 73 6.49 -4.62 3.46
N PHE A 74 6.15 -4.53 2.18
CA PHE A 74 4.77 -4.40 1.72
C PHE A 74 4.27 -5.68 1.06
N THR A 75 3.00 -6.01 1.34
CA THR A 75 2.26 -7.03 0.61
C THR A 75 1.05 -6.34 -0.03
N THR A 76 0.90 -6.50 -1.33
CA THR A 76 -0.14 -5.82 -2.12
C THR A 76 -1.08 -6.85 -2.70
N TYR A 77 -2.38 -6.70 -2.40
CA TYR A 77 -3.42 -7.63 -2.82
C TYR A 77 -4.40 -6.94 -3.77
N PRO A 78 -4.66 -7.50 -4.94
CA PRO A 78 -5.82 -7.07 -5.72
C PRO A 78 -7.08 -7.31 -4.89
N ALA A 79 -7.99 -6.34 -4.89
CA ALA A 79 -9.18 -6.41 -4.06
C ALA A 79 -10.43 -6.08 -4.88
N VAL A 80 -11.51 -6.71 -4.50
CA VAL A 80 -12.84 -6.46 -5.07
C VAL A 80 -13.75 -6.07 -3.90
N ASP A 81 -14.60 -5.08 -4.12
CA ASP A 81 -15.59 -4.68 -3.14
C ASP A 81 -16.45 -5.90 -2.75
N ALA A 82 -16.78 -6.02 -1.46
CA ALA A 82 -17.54 -7.17 -0.97
C ALA A 82 -18.91 -7.33 -1.62
N ASP A 83 -19.60 -6.21 -1.89
CA ASP A 83 -20.88 -6.26 -2.58
C ASP A 83 -20.72 -6.78 -4.01
N ARG A 84 -19.66 -6.38 -4.69
CA ARG A 84 -19.34 -6.87 -6.02
C ARG A 84 -19.01 -8.36 -6.01
N PHE A 85 -18.25 -8.80 -4.99
CA PHE A 85 -17.94 -10.21 -4.80
C PHE A 85 -19.21 -11.02 -4.64
N ASP A 86 -20.15 -10.56 -3.80
CA ASP A 86 -21.43 -11.21 -3.57
C ASP A 86 -22.25 -11.33 -4.87
N GLU A 87 -22.21 -10.32 -5.73
CA GLU A 87 -22.91 -10.32 -7.01
C GLU A 87 -22.42 -11.44 -7.94
N PHE A 88 -21.10 -11.62 -8.07
CA PHE A 88 -20.59 -12.59 -9.04
C PHE A 88 -20.43 -14.00 -8.48
N VAL A 89 -20.45 -14.18 -7.17
CA VAL A 89 -20.41 -15.50 -6.51
C VAL A 89 -21.81 -16.04 -6.25
N GLY A 90 -22.69 -15.16 -5.83
CA GLY A 90 -24.04 -15.50 -5.47
C GLY A 90 -24.96 -15.73 -6.63
#